data_b925aad2af72c9a55d6bef7a6428c854
#
_entry.id   b925aad2af72c9a55d6bef7a6428c854
#
_cell.length_a   1.000
_cell.length_b   1.000
_cell.length_c   1.000
_cell.angle_alpha   90.00
_cell.angle_beta   90.00
_cell.angle_gamma   90.00
#
_symmetry.space_group_name_H-M   'P 1'
#
loop_
_entity.id
_entity.type
_entity.pdbx_description
1 polymer ?
#
loop_
_entity_poly.entity_id
_entity_poly.type
_entity_poly.pdbx_seq_one_letter_code
_entity_poly.pdbx_strand_id
1 'polypeptide(L)'
;MKSYPIILIVLIIFFGLSSCISIKKYNEQRTTCISPDQMKEDVDFSYSKLKEMHPQLYWYISKEELDFKFDSLKRTIKEPLTPIQFYFKLQPVITSIREGHLALRIPRKKFTKKEIKALEHKKGIFSRFEYYIKDDHLYIIKNNDSIENIKPGTEILSINDIPVSEYIKKYKKLINSDGLNTTFQPYFLKDVFFNFYTAEYGVNEKATIKTLYDHEKKIYTLKREAKSEEDLKKDKAQEKRTAERKINDYVPLSDSYNRSFKFLDSDKTIAYIKVKSFSQDYSSTFYKETFSKIKTANSSYLIIDIRNNYGGSLYEINNLYSYLTSEPFSLIKPSQVTSISTPLKTNYFRKSNPFQYIFKSLLYPTYFFAQSFSTYKKDGSVYYKMRADKPTKPNKDAFQGKIFVLINGGSFSASSIITAKLKHDKRVVLIGEETGGANDGTVAGFYSYQKLPHSKINLPIGLLLVKPNIQFSNTKRGVIPDIAITESMQDIIENKDPQLDWVINEIEGEKKAKQFPPTSKDL
;
A
#
# COMPACT_ATOMS: atom_id res chain seq x y z
N MET A 1 35.82 43.04 15.88
CA MET A 1 34.90 41.89 16.14
C MET A 1 33.75 41.83 15.13
N LYS A 2 33.98 41.70 13.79
CA LYS A 2 32.86 41.72 12.79
C LYS A 2 32.88 40.59 11.75
N SER A 3 33.78 39.59 11.88
CA SER A 3 33.96 38.56 10.82
C SER A 3 33.40 37.15 11.18
N TYR A 4 32.99 36.89 12.40
CA TYR A 4 32.49 35.57 12.83
C TYR A 4 31.17 35.10 12.18
N PRO A 5 30.14 35.98 11.95
CA PRO A 5 28.92 35.52 11.33
C PRO A 5 29.10 35.10 9.86
N ILE A 6 30.00 35.76 9.13
CA ILE A 6 30.27 35.43 7.72
C ILE A 6 30.98 34.08 7.61
N ILE A 7 31.94 33.79 8.49
CA ILE A 7 32.65 32.51 8.53
C ILE A 7 31.69 31.37 8.88
N LEU A 8 30.75 31.58 9.80
CA LEU A 8 29.73 30.60 10.14
C LEU A 8 28.77 30.31 8.97
N ILE A 9 28.35 31.36 8.24
CA ILE A 9 27.54 31.25 7.05
C ILE A 9 28.27 30.52 5.92
N VAL A 10 29.54 30.83 5.67
CA VAL A 10 30.38 30.15 4.67
C VAL A 10 30.61 28.69 5.04
N LEU A 11 30.86 28.36 6.31
CA LEU A 11 30.96 26.97 6.78
C LEU A 11 29.61 26.20 6.59
N ILE A 12 28.47 26.79 6.90
CA ILE A 12 27.17 26.20 6.69
C ILE A 12 26.89 25.95 5.19
N ILE A 13 27.29 26.89 4.31
CA ILE A 13 27.19 26.74 2.85
C ILE A 13 28.11 25.62 2.36
N PHE A 14 29.35 25.54 2.86
CA PHE A 14 30.33 24.51 2.47
C PHE A 14 29.89 23.09 2.91
N PHE A 15 29.34 22.94 4.12
CA PHE A 15 28.75 21.67 4.58
C PHE A 15 27.47 21.30 3.84
N GLY A 16 26.66 22.27 3.41
CA GLY A 16 25.45 22.05 2.61
C GLY A 16 25.72 21.56 1.18
N LEU A 17 26.87 21.91 0.59
CA LEU A 17 27.22 21.52 -0.78
C LEU A 17 27.81 20.09 -0.90
N SER A 18 28.20 19.46 0.19
CA SER A 18 28.81 18.11 0.19
C SER A 18 27.83 16.94 0.21
N SER A 19 26.51 17.17 0.17
CA SER A 19 25.48 16.15 0.36
C SER A 19 24.87 15.57 -0.93
N CYS A 20 25.13 16.12 -2.12
CA CYS A 20 24.63 15.59 -3.37
C CYS A 20 25.55 14.51 -3.96
N ILE A 21 25.26 13.24 -3.66
CA ILE A 21 25.91 12.12 -4.38
C ILE A 21 25.48 12.20 -5.85
N SER A 22 26.46 12.29 -6.78
CA SER A 22 26.16 12.25 -8.22
C SER A 22 25.43 10.95 -8.60
N ILE A 23 24.59 11.01 -9.63
CA ILE A 23 23.88 9.80 -10.14
C ILE A 23 24.88 8.69 -10.47
N LYS A 24 26.05 9.04 -11.03
CA LYS A 24 27.13 8.11 -11.32
C LYS A 24 27.59 7.38 -10.06
N LYS A 25 28.02 8.13 -9.04
CA LYS A 25 28.49 7.57 -7.76
C LYS A 25 27.38 6.78 -7.04
N TYR A 26 26.13 7.25 -7.12
CA TYR A 26 24.99 6.50 -6.58
C TYR A 26 24.84 5.15 -7.28
N ASN A 27 24.91 5.11 -8.62
CA ASN A 27 24.76 3.89 -9.40
C ASN A 27 25.94 2.94 -9.20
N GLU A 28 27.17 3.44 -9.10
CA GLU A 28 28.34 2.66 -8.72
C GLU A 28 28.09 1.90 -7.41
N GLN A 29 27.60 2.58 -6.38
CA GLN A 29 27.23 1.93 -5.11
C GLN A 29 26.14 0.84 -5.25
N ARG A 30 25.37 0.81 -6.36
CA ARG A 30 24.32 -0.21 -6.62
C ARG A 30 24.83 -1.39 -7.44
N THR A 31 25.99 -1.26 -8.04
CA THR A 31 26.60 -2.30 -8.90
C THR A 31 27.87 -2.90 -8.33
N THR A 32 28.53 -2.22 -7.40
CA THR A 32 29.72 -2.73 -6.73
C THR A 32 29.34 -3.86 -5.78
N CYS A 33 30.05 -4.99 -5.89
CA CYS A 33 29.88 -6.12 -4.98
C CYS A 33 30.34 -5.77 -3.57
N ILE A 34 29.64 -6.30 -2.59
CA ILE A 34 29.88 -6.17 -1.16
C ILE A 34 30.47 -7.49 -0.68
N SER A 35 31.49 -7.46 0.16
CA SER A 35 32.10 -8.69 0.70
C SER A 35 31.14 -9.46 1.62
N PRO A 36 31.33 -10.77 1.79
CA PRO A 36 30.53 -11.57 2.72
C PRO A 36 30.47 -10.99 4.14
N ASP A 37 31.60 -10.52 4.69
CA ASP A 37 31.65 -10.01 6.04
C ASP A 37 30.89 -8.70 6.20
N GLN A 38 31.04 -7.78 5.23
CA GLN A 38 30.26 -6.55 5.19
C GLN A 38 28.76 -6.81 5.09
N MET A 39 28.33 -7.83 4.34
CA MET A 39 26.90 -8.21 4.28
C MET A 39 26.42 -8.81 5.58
N LYS A 40 27.22 -9.61 6.29
CA LYS A 40 26.88 -10.14 7.63
C LYS A 40 26.73 -9.00 8.64
N GLU A 41 27.61 -7.97 8.59
CA GLU A 41 27.44 -6.76 9.39
C GLU A 41 26.12 -6.01 9.08
N ASP A 42 25.74 -5.90 7.81
CA ASP A 42 24.45 -5.33 7.41
C ASP A 42 23.26 -6.15 7.95
N VAL A 43 23.37 -7.49 7.98
CA VAL A 43 22.37 -8.40 8.57
C VAL A 43 22.24 -8.14 10.07
N ASP A 44 23.35 -8.11 10.80
CA ASP A 44 23.38 -7.87 12.25
C ASP A 44 22.86 -6.47 12.60
N PHE A 45 23.24 -5.44 11.81
CA PHE A 45 22.73 -4.09 11.95
C PHE A 45 21.21 -4.05 11.76
N SER A 46 20.69 -4.70 10.72
CA SER A 46 19.25 -4.69 10.44
C SER A 46 18.47 -5.33 11.60
N TYR A 47 18.91 -6.47 12.11
CA TYR A 47 18.27 -7.13 13.24
C TYR A 47 18.38 -6.33 14.54
N SER A 48 19.53 -5.73 14.82
CA SER A 48 19.71 -4.85 15.97
C SER A 48 18.73 -3.67 15.93
N LYS A 49 18.56 -3.02 14.77
CA LYS A 49 17.61 -1.91 14.61
C LYS A 49 16.15 -2.34 14.73
N LEU A 50 15.79 -3.52 14.26
CA LEU A 50 14.46 -4.08 14.46
C LEU A 50 14.17 -4.32 15.94
N LYS A 51 15.10 -4.92 16.69
CA LYS A 51 14.97 -5.12 18.15
C LYS A 51 14.85 -3.82 18.93
N GLU A 52 15.57 -2.78 18.49
CA GLU A 52 15.54 -1.45 19.12
C GLU A 52 14.24 -0.68 18.89
N MET A 53 13.67 -0.78 17.69
CA MET A 53 12.67 0.19 17.23
C MET A 53 11.29 -0.39 16.99
N HIS A 54 11.18 -1.68 16.64
CA HIS A 54 9.89 -2.28 16.29
C HIS A 54 9.07 -2.63 17.55
N PRO A 55 7.88 -2.03 17.77
CA PRO A 55 7.16 -2.15 19.04
C PRO A 55 6.58 -3.55 19.31
N GLN A 56 6.47 -4.41 18.31
CA GLN A 56 5.94 -5.79 18.42
C GLN A 56 6.68 -6.76 17.47
N LEU A 57 8.02 -6.80 17.55
CA LEU A 57 8.85 -7.59 16.64
C LEU A 57 8.48 -9.09 16.63
N TYR A 58 8.07 -9.60 17.78
CA TYR A 58 7.78 -11.02 17.97
C TYR A 58 6.27 -11.35 18.03
N TRP A 59 5.46 -10.53 17.35
CA TRP A 59 4.00 -10.72 17.36
C TRP A 59 3.55 -11.97 16.61
N TYR A 60 4.17 -12.22 15.47
CA TYR A 60 3.80 -13.30 14.55
C TYR A 60 4.86 -14.39 14.39
N ILE A 61 6.03 -14.21 14.96
CA ILE A 61 7.17 -15.14 14.93
C ILE A 61 7.84 -15.16 16.30
N SER A 62 8.32 -16.33 16.76
CA SER A 62 9.07 -16.37 18.02
C SER A 62 10.44 -15.73 17.88
N LYS A 63 11.03 -15.34 19.01
CA LYS A 63 12.39 -14.78 19.02
C LYS A 63 13.40 -15.81 18.51
N GLU A 64 13.27 -17.07 18.97
CA GLU A 64 14.16 -18.19 18.64
C GLU A 64 14.10 -18.50 17.13
N GLU A 65 12.90 -18.50 16.54
CA GLU A 65 12.72 -18.72 15.10
C GLU A 65 13.33 -17.57 14.30
N LEU A 66 13.15 -16.33 14.75
CA LEU A 66 13.71 -15.16 14.06
C LEU A 66 15.25 -15.13 14.18
N ASP A 67 15.82 -15.40 15.36
CA ASP A 67 17.26 -15.55 15.58
C ASP A 67 17.84 -16.59 14.60
N PHE A 68 17.21 -17.77 14.53
CA PHE A 68 17.63 -18.85 13.63
C PHE A 68 17.60 -18.41 12.15
N LYS A 69 16.59 -17.66 11.71
CA LYS A 69 16.50 -17.17 10.32
C LYS A 69 17.61 -16.17 9.98
N PHE A 70 17.93 -15.24 10.88
CA PHE A 70 19.03 -14.30 10.69
C PHE A 70 20.38 -14.99 10.68
N ASP A 71 20.63 -15.94 11.59
CA ASP A 71 21.87 -16.72 11.63
C ASP A 71 22.00 -17.65 10.43
N SER A 72 20.89 -18.27 10.00
CA SER A 72 20.88 -19.10 8.79
C SER A 72 21.23 -18.28 7.55
N LEU A 73 20.68 -17.06 7.43
CA LEU A 73 21.04 -16.16 6.32
C LEU A 73 22.55 -15.89 6.32
N LYS A 74 23.15 -15.53 7.46
CA LYS A 74 24.59 -15.25 7.55
C LYS A 74 25.44 -16.44 7.09
N ARG A 75 25.04 -17.67 7.42
CA ARG A 75 25.72 -18.91 6.98
C ARG A 75 25.66 -19.10 5.46
N THR A 76 24.64 -18.62 4.77
CA THR A 76 24.50 -18.74 3.31
C THR A 76 25.25 -17.67 2.52
N ILE A 77 25.75 -16.63 3.19
CA ILE A 77 26.51 -15.54 2.53
C ILE A 77 27.97 -15.94 2.48
N LYS A 78 28.42 -16.49 1.35
CA LYS A 78 29.80 -17.00 1.15
C LYS A 78 30.57 -16.22 0.07
N GLU A 79 29.87 -15.56 -0.84
CA GLU A 79 30.45 -14.88 -1.99
C GLU A 79 30.07 -13.39 -2.01
N PRO A 80 30.90 -12.51 -2.63
CA PRO A 80 30.54 -11.12 -2.83
C PRO A 80 29.27 -10.98 -3.67
N LEU A 81 28.33 -10.11 -3.25
CA LEU A 81 27.06 -9.86 -3.95
C LEU A 81 26.85 -8.37 -4.19
N THR A 82 26.18 -8.04 -5.28
CA THR A 82 25.66 -6.68 -5.49
C THR A 82 24.53 -6.37 -4.50
N PRO A 83 24.25 -5.09 -4.20
CA PRO A 83 23.14 -4.72 -3.31
C PRO A 83 21.78 -5.31 -3.72
N ILE A 84 21.51 -5.48 -5.02
CA ILE A 84 20.24 -6.09 -5.46
C ILE A 84 20.21 -7.60 -5.19
N GLN A 85 21.30 -8.31 -5.41
CA GLN A 85 21.40 -9.74 -5.07
C GLN A 85 21.29 -9.97 -3.56
N PHE A 86 21.93 -9.11 -2.76
CA PHE A 86 21.81 -9.15 -1.31
C PHE A 86 20.39 -8.82 -0.83
N TYR A 87 19.69 -7.85 -1.48
CA TYR A 87 18.29 -7.57 -1.21
C TYR A 87 17.42 -8.83 -1.36
N PHE A 88 17.59 -9.60 -2.44
CA PHE A 88 16.83 -10.84 -2.67
C PHE A 88 17.12 -11.94 -1.64
N LYS A 89 18.25 -11.87 -0.92
CA LYS A 89 18.56 -12.77 0.21
C LYS A 89 18.02 -12.27 1.54
N LEU A 90 18.14 -10.98 1.84
CA LEU A 90 17.75 -10.41 3.13
C LEU A 90 16.23 -10.17 3.24
N GLN A 91 15.58 -9.71 2.16
CA GLN A 91 14.14 -9.39 2.20
C GLN A 91 13.26 -10.58 2.62
N PRO A 92 13.47 -11.82 2.19
CA PRO A 92 12.69 -12.97 2.68
C PRO A 92 12.78 -13.19 4.19
N VAL A 93 13.93 -12.88 4.82
CA VAL A 93 14.08 -12.94 6.29
C VAL A 93 13.27 -11.84 6.96
N ILE A 94 13.34 -10.61 6.42
CA ILE A 94 12.50 -9.49 6.89
C ILE A 94 11.00 -9.83 6.73
N THR A 95 10.62 -10.44 5.61
CA THR A 95 9.23 -10.86 5.34
C THR A 95 8.73 -11.89 6.35
N SER A 96 9.61 -12.73 6.89
CA SER A 96 9.25 -13.74 7.89
C SER A 96 8.77 -13.16 9.22
N ILE A 97 8.99 -11.89 9.49
CA ILE A 97 8.43 -11.15 10.64
C ILE A 97 6.91 -11.01 10.51
N ARG A 98 6.38 -11.11 9.28
CA ARG A 98 4.95 -11.06 8.96
C ARG A 98 4.28 -9.77 9.40
N GLU A 99 4.98 -8.64 9.17
CA GLU A 99 4.47 -7.30 9.39
C GLU A 99 4.39 -6.57 8.03
N GLY A 100 3.19 -6.27 7.59
CA GLY A 100 2.90 -5.85 6.21
C GLY A 100 3.54 -4.52 5.80
N HIS A 101 3.88 -3.65 6.75
CA HIS A 101 4.54 -2.36 6.47
C HIS A 101 6.06 -2.42 6.56
N LEU A 102 6.64 -3.56 6.93
CA LEU A 102 8.07 -3.75 7.11
C LEU A 102 8.70 -4.36 5.86
N ALA A 103 9.31 -3.55 5.00
CA ALA A 103 10.00 -4.03 3.81
C ALA A 103 11.23 -3.18 3.48
N LEU A 104 12.31 -3.83 3.09
CA LEU A 104 13.48 -3.17 2.54
C LEU A 104 13.11 -2.41 1.27
N ARG A 105 13.75 -1.26 1.03
CA ARG A 105 13.61 -0.55 -0.24
C ARG A 105 14.52 -1.16 -1.29
N ILE A 106 13.95 -1.53 -2.43
CA ILE A 106 14.68 -2.12 -3.54
C ILE A 106 15.81 -1.17 -3.96
N PRO A 107 17.09 -1.62 -4.00
CA PRO A 107 18.24 -0.78 -4.36
C PRO A 107 18.35 -0.58 -5.88
N ARG A 108 17.42 0.16 -6.48
CA ARG A 108 17.40 0.43 -7.92
C ARG A 108 18.45 1.45 -8.33
N LYS A 109 18.96 1.33 -9.57
CA LYS A 109 19.73 2.40 -10.23
C LYS A 109 18.84 3.61 -10.48
N LYS A 110 19.45 4.79 -10.53
CA LYS A 110 18.80 6.03 -10.96
C LYS A 110 19.14 6.30 -12.42
N PHE A 111 18.17 6.77 -13.17
CA PHE A 111 18.39 7.23 -14.52
C PHE A 111 18.74 8.72 -14.56
N THR A 112 19.61 9.11 -15.47
CA THR A 112 19.88 10.51 -15.79
C THR A 112 18.66 11.11 -16.51
N LYS A 113 18.57 12.45 -16.52
CA LYS A 113 17.49 13.13 -17.26
C LYS A 113 17.44 12.73 -18.74
N LYS A 114 18.61 12.50 -19.37
CA LYS A 114 18.71 12.05 -20.77
C LYS A 114 18.14 10.64 -20.94
N GLU A 115 18.48 9.70 -20.06
CA GLU A 115 17.94 8.33 -20.08
C GLU A 115 16.43 8.30 -19.82
N ILE A 116 15.95 9.09 -18.84
CA ILE A 116 14.51 9.22 -18.55
C ILE A 116 13.79 9.70 -19.82
N LYS A 117 14.27 10.79 -20.45
CA LYS A 117 13.66 11.32 -21.67
C LYS A 117 13.67 10.29 -22.81
N ALA A 118 14.75 9.52 -22.97
CA ALA A 118 14.84 8.46 -23.98
C ALA A 118 13.82 7.33 -23.71
N LEU A 119 13.59 6.98 -22.43
CA LEU A 119 12.61 5.96 -22.04
C LEU A 119 11.16 6.46 -22.18
N GLU A 120 10.88 7.72 -21.90
CA GLU A 120 9.55 8.35 -22.02
C GLU A 120 9.05 8.37 -23.47
N HIS A 121 9.96 8.42 -24.45
CA HIS A 121 9.63 8.34 -25.88
C HIS A 121 9.42 6.91 -26.39
N LYS A 122 9.57 5.89 -25.54
CA LYS A 122 9.39 4.49 -25.91
C LYS A 122 8.26 3.84 -25.11
N LYS A 123 7.51 2.95 -25.73
CA LYS A 123 6.58 2.05 -25.04
C LYS A 123 7.38 1.02 -24.24
N GLY A 124 7.04 0.82 -22.97
CA GLY A 124 7.62 -0.25 -22.16
C GLY A 124 7.21 -1.63 -22.65
N ILE A 125 8.05 -2.64 -22.45
CA ILE A 125 7.75 -4.02 -22.92
C ILE A 125 6.49 -4.54 -22.26
N PHE A 126 6.40 -4.41 -20.93
CA PHE A 126 5.32 -4.96 -20.14
C PHE A 126 4.25 -3.93 -19.75
N SER A 127 4.50 -2.63 -19.87
CA SER A 127 3.54 -1.57 -19.51
C SER A 127 2.39 -1.41 -20.49
N ARG A 128 2.35 -2.21 -21.55
CA ARG A 128 1.29 -2.26 -22.56
C ARG A 128 0.07 -3.03 -22.10
N PHE A 129 0.23 -3.83 -21.05
CA PHE A 129 -0.80 -4.74 -20.56
C PHE A 129 -1.16 -4.42 -19.11
N GLU A 130 -2.39 -4.72 -18.76
CA GLU A 130 -2.80 -4.86 -17.37
C GLU A 130 -2.82 -6.36 -17.01
N TYR A 131 -2.39 -6.64 -15.78
CA TYR A 131 -2.16 -8.02 -15.34
C TYR A 131 -3.00 -8.39 -14.15
N TYR A 132 -3.29 -9.67 -14.04
CA TYR A 132 -3.89 -10.27 -12.86
C TYR A 132 -3.11 -11.52 -12.44
N ILE A 133 -3.00 -11.75 -11.13
CA ILE A 133 -2.38 -12.97 -10.58
C ILE A 133 -3.44 -13.72 -9.80
N LYS A 134 -3.73 -14.94 -10.24
CA LYS A 134 -4.65 -15.86 -9.59
C LYS A 134 -4.06 -17.27 -9.57
N ASP A 135 -4.12 -17.94 -8.43
CA ASP A 135 -3.65 -19.32 -8.25
C ASP A 135 -2.23 -19.56 -8.77
N ASP A 136 -1.33 -18.59 -8.55
CA ASP A 136 0.07 -18.58 -9.01
C ASP A 136 0.27 -18.55 -10.53
N HIS A 137 -0.74 -18.13 -11.28
CA HIS A 137 -0.71 -17.86 -12.71
C HIS A 137 -0.79 -16.35 -12.98
N LEU A 138 -0.11 -15.89 -14.03
CA LEU A 138 -0.09 -14.50 -14.49
C LEU A 138 -0.90 -14.37 -15.77
N TYR A 139 -1.96 -13.58 -15.72
CA TYR A 139 -2.86 -13.35 -16.86
C TYR A 139 -2.76 -11.91 -17.35
N ILE A 140 -2.87 -11.73 -18.67
CA ILE A 140 -3.11 -10.43 -19.28
C ILE A 140 -4.63 -10.23 -19.28
N ILE A 141 -5.10 -9.20 -18.57
CA ILE A 141 -6.53 -8.87 -18.50
C ILE A 141 -6.92 -7.71 -19.40
N LYS A 142 -5.94 -6.94 -19.88
CA LYS A 142 -6.16 -5.87 -20.84
C LYS A 142 -4.91 -5.63 -21.68
N ASN A 143 -5.12 -5.44 -22.97
CA ASN A 143 -4.10 -5.07 -23.93
C ASN A 143 -4.34 -3.63 -24.38
N ASN A 144 -3.45 -2.73 -23.95
CA ASN A 144 -3.54 -1.29 -24.24
C ASN A 144 -2.78 -0.92 -25.53
N ASP A 145 -2.24 -1.90 -26.25
CA ASP A 145 -1.50 -1.71 -27.49
C ASP A 145 -2.07 -2.60 -28.59
N SER A 146 -1.80 -2.24 -29.84
CA SER A 146 -2.22 -3.00 -31.04
C SER A 146 -1.35 -4.24 -31.31
N ILE A 147 -0.79 -4.87 -30.27
CA ILE A 147 -0.14 -6.17 -30.49
C ILE A 147 -1.25 -7.17 -30.80
N GLU A 148 -1.46 -7.38 -32.09
CA GLU A 148 -2.46 -8.27 -32.62
C GLU A 148 -2.33 -9.66 -31.98
N ASN A 149 -3.47 -10.21 -31.58
CA ASN A 149 -3.65 -11.58 -31.07
C ASN A 149 -3.33 -11.86 -29.59
N ILE A 150 -2.93 -10.89 -28.76
CA ILE A 150 -2.91 -11.07 -27.29
C ILE A 150 -4.23 -10.57 -26.73
N LYS A 151 -5.12 -11.48 -26.39
CA LYS A 151 -6.47 -11.20 -25.90
C LYS A 151 -6.52 -11.15 -24.37
N PRO A 152 -7.46 -10.43 -23.75
CA PRO A 152 -7.78 -10.59 -22.32
C PRO A 152 -8.02 -12.06 -21.98
N GLY A 153 -7.50 -12.52 -20.84
CA GLY A 153 -7.51 -13.92 -20.42
C GLY A 153 -6.29 -14.73 -20.87
N THR A 154 -5.37 -14.15 -21.68
CA THR A 154 -4.13 -14.82 -22.05
C THR A 154 -3.23 -15.03 -20.83
N GLU A 155 -2.87 -16.27 -20.54
CA GLU A 155 -1.90 -16.64 -19.50
C GLU A 155 -0.47 -16.51 -20.04
N ILE A 156 0.45 -15.95 -19.25
CA ILE A 156 1.88 -15.93 -19.51
C ILE A 156 2.52 -17.14 -18.82
N LEU A 157 3.00 -18.11 -19.60
CA LEU A 157 3.62 -19.33 -19.09
C LEU A 157 5.09 -19.14 -18.73
N SER A 158 5.84 -18.39 -19.57
CA SER A 158 7.25 -18.10 -19.31
C SER A 158 7.64 -16.71 -19.84
N ILE A 159 8.71 -16.15 -19.26
CA ILE A 159 9.39 -14.93 -19.71
C ILE A 159 10.86 -15.27 -19.89
N ASN A 160 11.40 -15.10 -21.12
CA ASN A 160 12.77 -15.47 -21.50
C ASN A 160 13.12 -16.89 -21.01
N ASP A 161 12.25 -17.86 -21.39
CA ASP A 161 12.33 -19.30 -21.08
C ASP A 161 12.20 -19.70 -19.61
N ILE A 162 12.15 -18.75 -18.67
CA ILE A 162 11.93 -19.03 -17.25
C ILE A 162 10.42 -19.07 -16.98
N PRO A 163 9.90 -20.15 -16.37
CA PRO A 163 8.49 -20.26 -16.01
C PRO A 163 8.02 -19.12 -15.11
N VAL A 164 6.84 -18.56 -15.38
CA VAL A 164 6.27 -17.48 -14.56
C VAL A 164 6.04 -17.92 -13.12
N SER A 165 5.70 -19.18 -12.89
CA SER A 165 5.53 -19.76 -11.55
C SER A 165 6.79 -19.65 -10.69
N GLU A 166 8.00 -19.71 -11.28
CA GLU A 166 9.26 -19.51 -10.54
C GLU A 166 9.41 -18.05 -10.09
N TYR A 167 9.09 -17.09 -10.97
CA TYR A 167 9.07 -15.68 -10.61
C TYR A 167 8.04 -15.40 -9.49
N ILE A 168 6.82 -15.91 -9.63
CA ILE A 168 5.77 -15.72 -8.63
C ILE A 168 6.19 -16.30 -7.28
N LYS A 169 6.70 -17.54 -7.26
CA LYS A 169 7.21 -18.18 -6.03
C LYS A 169 8.35 -17.39 -5.39
N LYS A 170 9.24 -16.82 -6.21
CA LYS A 170 10.36 -15.99 -5.73
C LYS A 170 9.87 -14.66 -5.19
N TYR A 171 9.03 -13.95 -5.93
CA TYR A 171 8.62 -12.59 -5.60
C TYR A 171 7.58 -12.54 -4.48
N LYS A 172 6.73 -13.57 -4.31
CA LYS A 172 5.86 -13.71 -3.14
C LYS A 172 6.64 -13.66 -1.82
N LYS A 173 7.85 -14.25 -1.78
CA LYS A 173 8.72 -14.22 -0.59
C LYS A 173 9.25 -12.82 -0.25
N LEU A 174 9.14 -11.86 -1.17
CA LEU A 174 9.57 -10.47 -0.96
C LEU A 174 8.44 -9.57 -0.44
N ILE A 175 7.19 -10.06 -0.44
CA ILE A 175 6.01 -9.28 -0.09
C ILE A 175 5.57 -9.62 1.32
N ASN A 176 5.64 -8.61 2.18
CA ASN A 176 5.16 -8.72 3.55
C ASN A 176 3.62 -8.70 3.57
N SER A 177 3.07 -9.50 4.47
CA SER A 177 1.65 -9.53 4.82
C SER A 177 1.52 -9.55 6.33
N ASP A 178 0.44 -9.03 6.88
CA ASP A 178 0.22 -9.04 8.32
C ASP A 178 -0.17 -10.44 8.81
N GLY A 179 0.58 -10.97 9.75
CA GLY A 179 0.27 -12.24 10.43
C GLY A 179 0.24 -13.46 9.51
N LEU A 180 -0.83 -14.22 9.60
CA LEU A 180 -1.07 -15.44 8.80
C LEU A 180 -1.88 -15.15 7.52
N ASN A 181 -2.10 -13.88 7.18
CA ASN A 181 -2.83 -13.50 5.99
C ASN A 181 -2.06 -13.83 4.72
N THR A 182 -2.73 -14.42 3.74
CA THR A 182 -2.18 -14.75 2.42
C THR A 182 -2.90 -14.03 1.27
N THR A 183 -4.03 -13.37 1.54
CA THR A 183 -4.87 -12.74 0.52
C THR A 183 -4.25 -11.45 -0.03
N PHE A 184 -3.41 -10.75 0.74
CA PHE A 184 -2.74 -9.51 0.29
C PHE A 184 -1.73 -9.74 -0.83
N GLN A 185 -0.96 -10.84 -0.75
CA GLN A 185 0.18 -11.06 -1.64
C GLN A 185 -0.19 -11.06 -3.14
N PRO A 186 -1.22 -11.76 -3.63
CA PRO A 186 -1.59 -11.72 -5.06
C PRO A 186 -1.98 -10.31 -5.52
N TYR A 187 -2.76 -9.58 -4.71
CA TYR A 187 -3.20 -8.22 -5.02
C TYR A 187 -2.04 -7.23 -5.12
N PHE A 188 -1.07 -7.33 -4.23
CA PHE A 188 0.09 -6.45 -4.27
C PHE A 188 1.11 -6.90 -5.33
N LEU A 189 1.31 -8.21 -5.50
CA LEU A 189 2.28 -8.76 -6.46
C LEU A 189 1.94 -8.35 -7.89
N LYS A 190 0.67 -8.37 -8.31
CA LYS A 190 0.28 -7.96 -9.67
C LYS A 190 0.75 -6.53 -10.01
N ASP A 191 0.76 -5.63 -9.03
CA ASP A 191 1.15 -4.23 -9.22
C ASP A 191 2.68 -4.04 -9.21
N VAL A 192 3.42 -4.95 -8.55
CA VAL A 192 4.88 -4.83 -8.39
C VAL A 192 5.70 -5.91 -9.09
N PHE A 193 5.06 -6.88 -9.75
CA PHE A 193 5.73 -8.01 -10.40
C PHE A 193 6.84 -7.57 -11.36
N PHE A 194 6.51 -6.71 -12.32
CA PHE A 194 7.48 -6.19 -13.26
C PHE A 194 8.45 -5.17 -12.65
N ASN A 195 8.14 -4.65 -11.47
CA ASN A 195 9.08 -3.87 -10.69
C ASN A 195 10.20 -4.73 -10.11
N PHE A 196 9.87 -5.93 -9.61
CA PHE A 196 10.87 -6.90 -9.16
C PHE A 196 11.67 -7.46 -10.35
N TYR A 197 10.97 -7.80 -11.43
CA TYR A 197 11.60 -8.27 -12.65
C TYR A 197 12.64 -7.25 -13.19
N THR A 198 12.24 -6.00 -13.33
CA THR A 198 13.14 -4.93 -13.79
C THR A 198 14.28 -4.66 -12.81
N ALA A 199 14.07 -4.80 -11.51
CA ALA A 199 15.13 -4.64 -10.51
C ALA A 199 16.17 -5.76 -10.61
N GLU A 200 15.76 -6.96 -10.98
CA GLU A 200 16.63 -8.13 -11.12
C GLU A 200 17.36 -8.19 -12.47
N TYR A 201 16.63 -7.95 -13.57
CA TYR A 201 17.15 -8.12 -14.93
C TYR A 201 17.47 -6.81 -15.65
N GLY A 202 17.17 -5.67 -15.02
CA GLY A 202 17.35 -4.34 -15.63
C GLY A 202 16.22 -3.97 -16.60
N VAL A 203 16.43 -2.85 -17.30
CA VAL A 203 15.52 -2.36 -18.34
C VAL A 203 15.92 -3.01 -19.68
N ASN A 204 15.13 -3.96 -20.13
CA ASN A 204 15.39 -4.70 -21.36
C ASN A 204 14.77 -4.00 -22.57
N GLU A 205 15.42 -4.12 -23.76
CA GLU A 205 14.88 -3.64 -25.05
C GLU A 205 13.96 -4.68 -25.70
N LYS A 206 14.06 -5.96 -25.31
CA LYS A 206 13.21 -7.05 -25.78
C LYS A 206 13.00 -8.10 -24.70
N ALA A 207 11.88 -8.81 -24.76
CA ALA A 207 11.61 -10.01 -23.97
C ALA A 207 10.77 -10.99 -24.80
N THR A 208 11.01 -12.29 -24.62
CA THR A 208 10.19 -13.35 -25.22
C THR A 208 9.21 -13.85 -24.16
N ILE A 209 7.93 -13.93 -24.51
CA ILE A 209 6.90 -14.53 -23.65
C ILE A 209 6.28 -15.73 -24.36
N LYS A 210 6.12 -16.82 -23.63
CA LYS A 210 5.30 -17.97 -24.05
C LYS A 210 3.94 -17.84 -23.36
N THR A 211 2.88 -17.96 -24.11
CA THR A 211 1.51 -17.72 -23.64
C THR A 211 0.62 -18.92 -23.90
N LEU A 212 -0.51 -18.98 -23.19
CA LEU A 212 -1.60 -19.92 -23.42
C LEU A 212 -2.93 -19.12 -23.48
N TYR A 213 -3.67 -19.31 -24.57
CA TYR A 213 -5.01 -18.77 -24.74
C TYR A 213 -5.84 -19.77 -25.55
N ASP A 214 -7.04 -20.11 -25.08
CA ASP A 214 -7.97 -21.04 -25.75
C ASP A 214 -7.28 -22.35 -26.19
N HIS A 215 -6.53 -22.97 -25.24
CA HIS A 215 -5.74 -24.20 -25.45
C HIS A 215 -4.57 -24.06 -26.42
N GLU A 216 -4.36 -22.90 -27.07
CA GLU A 216 -3.24 -22.65 -27.97
C GLU A 216 -2.06 -22.01 -27.27
N LYS A 217 -0.86 -22.57 -27.49
CA LYS A 217 0.41 -21.99 -27.04
C LYS A 217 1.02 -21.15 -28.13
N LYS A 218 1.38 -19.89 -27.80
CA LYS A 218 2.07 -18.99 -28.76
C LYS A 218 3.29 -18.35 -28.10
N ILE A 219 4.25 -17.97 -28.92
CA ILE A 219 5.46 -17.28 -28.50
C ILE A 219 5.46 -15.90 -29.14
N TYR A 220 5.63 -14.86 -28.30
CA TYR A 220 5.71 -13.47 -28.74
C TYR A 220 7.05 -12.88 -28.31
N THR A 221 7.68 -12.14 -29.23
CA THR A 221 8.83 -11.30 -28.88
C THR A 221 8.37 -9.86 -28.75
N LEU A 222 8.27 -9.41 -27.50
CA LEU A 222 7.92 -8.04 -27.17
C LEU A 222 9.16 -7.15 -27.25
N LYS A 223 9.06 -6.01 -27.93
CA LYS A 223 10.16 -5.06 -28.11
C LYS A 223 9.74 -3.67 -27.59
N ARG A 224 10.71 -2.87 -27.15
CA ARG A 224 10.49 -1.44 -26.94
C ARG A 224 10.39 -0.77 -28.29
N GLU A 225 9.28 -0.07 -28.50
CA GLU A 225 8.99 0.67 -29.72
C GLU A 225 8.89 2.15 -29.44
N ALA A 226 9.20 2.99 -30.40
CA ALA A 226 8.97 4.41 -30.31
C ALA A 226 7.46 4.68 -30.14
N LYS A 227 7.11 5.61 -29.27
CA LYS A 227 5.72 6.09 -29.16
C LYS A 227 5.33 6.83 -30.43
N SER A 228 4.12 6.59 -30.88
CA SER A 228 3.54 7.36 -31.99
C SER A 228 3.30 8.82 -31.57
N GLU A 229 3.09 9.70 -32.56
CA GLU A 229 2.68 11.09 -32.24
C GLU A 229 1.37 11.14 -31.45
N GLU A 230 0.47 10.21 -31.69
CA GLU A 230 -0.80 10.09 -30.97
C GLU A 230 -0.57 9.70 -29.50
N ASP A 231 0.32 8.71 -29.23
CA ASP A 231 0.70 8.34 -27.88
C ASP A 231 1.31 9.53 -27.11
N LEU A 232 2.23 10.26 -27.77
CA LEU A 232 2.85 11.45 -27.16
C LEU A 232 1.85 12.60 -26.91
N LYS A 233 0.83 12.75 -27.77
CA LYS A 233 -0.28 13.70 -27.56
C LYS A 233 -1.14 13.26 -26.38
N LYS A 234 -1.44 11.95 -26.26
CA LYS A 234 -2.19 11.38 -25.11
C LYS A 234 -1.44 11.61 -23.79
N ASP A 235 -0.13 11.35 -23.76
CA ASP A 235 0.71 11.59 -22.57
C ASP A 235 0.67 13.06 -22.13
N LYS A 236 0.87 14.00 -23.06
CA LYS A 236 0.79 15.45 -22.78
C LYS A 236 -0.59 15.88 -22.31
N ALA A 237 -1.65 15.33 -22.92
CA ALA A 237 -3.02 15.61 -22.50
C ALA A 237 -3.28 15.08 -21.07
N GLN A 238 -2.72 13.91 -20.73
CA GLN A 238 -2.82 13.35 -19.39
C GLN A 238 -2.02 14.15 -18.36
N GLU A 239 -0.82 14.63 -18.70
CA GLU A 239 -0.04 15.54 -17.85
C GLU A 239 -0.80 16.84 -17.57
N LYS A 240 -1.43 17.42 -18.60
CA LYS A 240 -2.26 18.62 -18.47
C LYS A 240 -3.47 18.37 -17.57
N ARG A 241 -4.22 17.27 -17.79
CA ARG A 241 -5.33 16.86 -16.94
C ARG A 241 -4.90 16.66 -15.49
N THR A 242 -3.71 16.08 -15.28
CA THR A 242 -3.11 15.91 -13.95
C THR A 242 -2.86 17.23 -13.26
N ALA A 243 -2.32 18.22 -13.99
CA ALA A 243 -2.06 19.55 -13.45
C ALA A 243 -3.35 20.30 -13.11
N GLU A 244 -4.37 20.18 -13.95
CA GLU A 244 -5.67 20.84 -13.77
C GLU A 244 -6.53 20.18 -12.67
N ARG A 245 -6.39 18.85 -12.44
CA ARG A 245 -7.22 18.06 -11.52
C ARG A 245 -6.60 17.75 -10.17
N LYS A 246 -5.41 18.31 -9.86
CA LYS A 246 -4.76 18.17 -8.53
C LYS A 246 -5.66 18.55 -7.35
N ILE A 247 -6.67 19.37 -7.58
CA ILE A 247 -7.59 19.88 -6.54
C ILE A 247 -8.72 18.89 -6.23
N ASN A 248 -9.05 17.95 -7.12
CA ASN A 248 -10.29 17.19 -7.11
C ASN A 248 -10.09 15.68 -6.92
N ASP A 249 -9.10 15.24 -6.13
CA ASP A 249 -8.96 13.82 -5.78
C ASP A 249 -8.63 12.88 -6.98
N TYR A 250 -8.14 13.47 -8.07
CA TYR A 250 -7.80 12.75 -9.29
C TYR A 250 -6.46 12.01 -9.19
N VAL A 251 -6.46 10.73 -9.60
CA VAL A 251 -5.28 9.86 -9.63
C VAL A 251 -4.83 9.69 -11.09
N PRO A 252 -3.73 10.35 -11.50
CA PRO A 252 -3.28 10.38 -12.89
C PRO A 252 -2.96 9.01 -13.47
N LEU A 253 -2.30 8.16 -12.65
CA LEU A 253 -1.85 6.83 -13.09
C LEU A 253 -2.99 5.90 -13.49
N SER A 254 -4.18 6.10 -12.93
CA SER A 254 -5.36 5.28 -13.20
C SER A 254 -6.46 6.03 -13.96
N ASP A 255 -6.17 7.26 -14.42
CA ASP A 255 -7.15 8.17 -15.07
C ASP A 255 -8.51 8.21 -14.36
N SER A 256 -8.48 8.25 -13.04
CA SER A 256 -9.69 8.11 -12.22
C SER A 256 -9.60 8.93 -10.94
N TYR A 257 -10.73 9.10 -10.28
CA TYR A 257 -10.79 9.75 -8.98
C TYR A 257 -10.45 8.75 -7.86
N ASN A 258 -9.81 9.24 -6.79
CA ASN A 258 -9.53 8.45 -5.60
C ASN A 258 -10.81 8.08 -4.85
N ARG A 259 -11.81 9.00 -4.87
CA ARG A 259 -13.15 8.79 -4.34
C ARG A 259 -14.18 9.08 -5.41
N SER A 260 -15.25 8.30 -5.43
CA SER A 260 -16.40 8.55 -6.32
C SER A 260 -17.70 8.23 -5.60
N PHE A 261 -18.75 8.91 -6.02
CA PHE A 261 -20.09 8.75 -5.50
C PHE A 261 -21.11 8.73 -6.63
N LYS A 262 -22.09 7.83 -6.54
CA LYS A 262 -23.27 7.79 -7.42
C LYS A 262 -24.45 7.17 -6.70
N PHE A 263 -25.66 7.42 -7.18
CA PHE A 263 -26.82 6.58 -6.89
C PHE A 263 -26.91 5.45 -7.92
N LEU A 264 -27.30 4.25 -7.50
CA LEU A 264 -27.39 3.08 -8.38
C LEU A 264 -28.79 2.89 -8.96
N ASP A 265 -29.79 3.55 -8.39
CA ASP A 265 -31.18 3.51 -8.82
C ASP A 265 -31.75 4.91 -9.08
N SER A 266 -32.83 5.00 -9.89
CA SER A 266 -33.52 6.25 -10.24
C SER A 266 -34.09 6.97 -9.02
N ASP A 267 -34.58 6.21 -8.05
CA ASP A 267 -35.24 6.71 -6.85
C ASP A 267 -34.25 7.15 -5.77
N LYS A 268 -32.93 7.03 -6.04
CA LYS A 268 -31.83 7.42 -5.16
C LYS A 268 -31.87 6.72 -3.80
N THR A 269 -32.46 5.55 -3.73
CA THR A 269 -32.56 4.77 -2.48
C THR A 269 -31.25 4.04 -2.16
N ILE A 270 -30.40 3.78 -3.19
CA ILE A 270 -29.13 3.08 -3.08
C ILE A 270 -27.98 4.03 -3.40
N ALA A 271 -27.24 4.44 -2.38
CA ALA A 271 -26.03 5.24 -2.50
C ALA A 271 -24.81 4.32 -2.62
N TYR A 272 -23.87 4.64 -3.54
CA TYR A 272 -22.61 3.92 -3.73
C TYR A 272 -21.43 4.88 -3.63
N ILE A 273 -20.49 4.55 -2.74
CA ILE A 273 -19.23 5.27 -2.55
C ILE A 273 -18.09 4.31 -2.81
N LYS A 274 -17.17 4.67 -3.73
CA LYS A 274 -15.90 3.96 -3.92
C LYS A 274 -14.75 4.78 -3.39
N VAL A 275 -13.88 4.17 -2.57
CA VAL A 275 -12.70 4.79 -2.00
C VAL A 275 -11.48 3.95 -2.35
N LYS A 276 -10.61 4.42 -3.26
CA LYS A 276 -9.41 3.70 -3.72
C LYS A 276 -8.22 3.84 -2.79
N SER A 277 -8.16 4.93 -2.01
CA SER A 277 -7.11 5.17 -1.02
C SER A 277 -7.62 6.14 0.05
N PHE A 278 -7.23 5.92 1.29
CA PHE A 278 -7.49 6.83 2.40
C PHE A 278 -6.43 7.94 2.47
N SER A 279 -6.31 8.74 1.40
CA SER A 279 -5.49 9.94 1.36
C SER A 279 -6.27 11.13 1.95
N GLN A 280 -5.59 11.99 2.72
CA GLN A 280 -6.26 13.13 3.39
C GLN A 280 -6.77 14.21 2.42
N ASP A 281 -6.17 14.29 1.24
CA ASP A 281 -6.49 15.32 0.25
C ASP A 281 -7.98 15.27 -0.13
N TYR A 282 -8.67 16.39 0.00
CA TYR A 282 -10.09 16.57 -0.36
C TYR A 282 -11.11 15.66 0.38
N SER A 283 -10.68 14.74 1.24
CA SER A 283 -11.57 13.73 1.86
C SER A 283 -12.70 14.35 2.69
N SER A 284 -12.41 15.36 3.50
CA SER A 284 -13.41 15.99 4.37
C SER A 284 -14.51 16.68 3.57
N THR A 285 -14.17 17.36 2.47
CA THR A 285 -15.13 17.99 1.57
C THR A 285 -15.97 16.94 0.86
N PHE A 286 -15.32 15.90 0.32
CA PHE A 286 -16.01 14.81 -0.35
C PHE A 286 -17.07 14.13 0.53
N TYR A 287 -16.69 13.74 1.75
CA TYR A 287 -17.64 13.07 2.66
C TYR A 287 -18.78 14.01 3.08
N LYS A 288 -18.47 15.27 3.41
CA LYS A 288 -19.50 16.26 3.75
C LYS A 288 -20.53 16.42 2.65
N GLU A 289 -20.10 16.62 1.40
CA GLU A 289 -20.98 16.79 0.26
C GLU A 289 -21.78 15.52 -0.07
N THR A 290 -21.11 14.35 -0.01
CA THR A 290 -21.71 13.07 -0.33
C THR A 290 -22.79 12.69 0.67
N PHE A 291 -22.51 12.76 1.97
CA PHE A 291 -23.48 12.40 3.00
C PHE A 291 -24.63 13.41 3.10
N SER A 292 -24.39 14.69 2.77
CA SER A 292 -25.47 15.65 2.59
C SER A 292 -26.42 15.27 1.45
N LYS A 293 -25.89 14.82 0.30
CA LYS A 293 -26.71 14.35 -0.85
C LYS A 293 -27.50 13.08 -0.49
N ILE A 294 -26.86 12.11 0.20
CA ILE A 294 -27.49 10.88 0.67
C ILE A 294 -28.65 11.20 1.60
N LYS A 295 -28.45 12.10 2.56
CA LYS A 295 -29.47 12.55 3.50
C LYS A 295 -30.62 13.25 2.79
N THR A 296 -30.34 14.17 1.87
CA THR A 296 -31.36 14.87 1.10
C THR A 296 -32.20 13.93 0.23
N ALA A 297 -31.59 12.86 -0.31
CA ALA A 297 -32.27 11.83 -1.08
C ALA A 297 -33.04 10.83 -0.21
N ASN A 298 -32.86 10.87 1.12
CA ASN A 298 -33.43 9.91 2.06
C ASN A 298 -33.11 8.45 1.69
N SER A 299 -31.85 8.19 1.25
CA SER A 299 -31.41 6.87 0.82
C SER A 299 -31.51 5.86 1.97
N SER A 300 -32.00 4.66 1.68
CA SER A 300 -32.17 3.58 2.66
C SER A 300 -30.96 2.64 2.74
N TYR A 301 -30.16 2.58 1.66
CA TYR A 301 -29.01 1.69 1.52
C TYR A 301 -27.76 2.45 1.13
N LEU A 302 -26.64 2.07 1.74
CA LEU A 302 -25.31 2.61 1.41
C LEU A 302 -24.36 1.45 1.13
N ILE A 303 -23.72 1.49 -0.03
CA ILE A 303 -22.65 0.56 -0.41
C ILE A 303 -21.33 1.32 -0.39
N ILE A 304 -20.33 0.82 0.35
CA ILE A 304 -18.99 1.37 0.42
C ILE A 304 -18.02 0.34 -0.19
N ASP A 305 -17.38 0.68 -1.30
CA ASP A 305 -16.38 -0.16 -1.97
C ASP A 305 -14.97 0.30 -1.60
N ILE A 306 -14.28 -0.51 -0.79
CA ILE A 306 -12.88 -0.32 -0.41
C ILE A 306 -11.99 -1.47 -0.91
N ARG A 307 -12.44 -2.20 -1.92
CA ARG A 307 -11.61 -3.20 -2.60
C ARG A 307 -10.40 -2.53 -3.26
N ASN A 308 -9.24 -3.18 -3.17
CA ASN A 308 -7.95 -2.67 -3.65
C ASN A 308 -7.49 -1.35 -3.00
N ASN A 309 -8.03 -0.99 -1.84
CA ASN A 309 -7.62 0.16 -1.06
C ASN A 309 -6.51 -0.22 -0.07
N TYR A 310 -5.26 0.06 -0.41
CA TYR A 310 -4.08 -0.26 0.42
C TYR A 310 -3.97 0.58 1.71
N GLY A 311 -5.02 1.32 2.07
CA GLY A 311 -5.07 2.08 3.31
C GLY A 311 -4.72 3.56 3.14
N GLY A 312 -4.15 4.15 4.19
CA GLY A 312 -3.78 5.57 4.24
C GLY A 312 -3.93 6.18 5.63
N SER A 313 -4.60 7.31 5.71
CA SER A 313 -4.68 8.14 6.91
C SER A 313 -5.69 7.63 7.93
N LEU A 314 -5.26 7.50 9.19
CA LEU A 314 -6.14 7.25 10.32
C LEU A 314 -7.14 8.40 10.55
N TYR A 315 -6.75 9.64 10.24
CA TYR A 315 -7.65 10.78 10.31
C TYR A 315 -8.83 10.62 9.36
N GLU A 316 -8.57 10.17 8.14
CA GLU A 316 -9.61 10.00 7.14
C GLU A 316 -10.58 8.89 7.48
N ILE A 317 -10.08 7.71 7.90
CA ILE A 317 -10.97 6.62 8.31
C ILE A 317 -11.76 6.97 9.56
N ASN A 318 -11.21 7.78 10.48
CA ASN A 318 -11.95 8.30 11.62
C ASN A 318 -13.06 9.27 11.19
N ASN A 319 -12.79 10.13 10.20
CA ASN A 319 -13.78 11.03 9.61
C ASN A 319 -14.89 10.23 8.90
N LEU A 320 -14.54 9.28 8.02
CA LEU A 320 -15.53 8.42 7.36
C LEU A 320 -16.38 7.66 8.39
N TYR A 321 -15.74 7.06 9.41
CA TYR A 321 -16.45 6.30 10.44
C TYR A 321 -17.49 7.16 11.17
N SER A 322 -17.22 8.46 11.39
CA SER A 322 -18.17 9.38 12.03
C SER A 322 -19.50 9.54 11.28
N TYR A 323 -19.52 9.28 9.98
CA TYR A 323 -20.73 9.26 9.17
C TYR A 323 -21.44 7.89 9.15
N LEU A 324 -20.83 6.84 9.73
CA LEU A 324 -21.33 5.48 9.67
C LEU A 324 -21.85 4.96 11.01
N THR A 325 -21.76 5.73 12.06
CA THR A 325 -22.19 5.38 13.42
C THR A 325 -23.12 6.42 13.99
N SER A 326 -24.03 6.00 14.91
CA SER A 326 -24.88 6.87 15.70
C SER A 326 -24.34 7.14 17.10
N GLU A 327 -23.31 6.38 17.54
CA GLU A 327 -22.77 6.44 18.88
C GLU A 327 -21.38 7.09 18.93
N PRO A 328 -21.01 7.76 20.03
CA PRO A 328 -19.65 8.19 20.27
C PRO A 328 -18.67 7.01 20.21
N PHE A 329 -17.53 7.19 19.56
CA PHE A 329 -16.58 6.11 19.33
C PHE A 329 -15.13 6.56 19.49
N SER A 330 -14.23 5.60 19.75
CA SER A 330 -12.79 5.71 19.50
C SER A 330 -12.43 4.66 18.47
N LEU A 331 -11.80 5.08 17.37
CA LEU A 331 -11.51 4.18 16.25
C LEU A 331 -10.41 3.17 16.57
N ILE A 332 -9.37 3.64 17.26
CA ILE A 332 -8.20 2.83 17.64
C ILE A 332 -7.96 2.87 19.15
N LYS A 333 -7.26 1.87 19.66
CA LYS A 333 -6.70 1.90 21.01
C LYS A 333 -5.50 2.85 21.06
N PRO A 334 -5.06 3.32 22.25
CA PRO A 334 -3.81 4.05 22.39
C PRO A 334 -2.64 3.35 21.69
N SER A 335 -1.91 4.09 20.85
CA SER A 335 -0.84 3.51 20.01
C SER A 335 0.44 3.34 20.82
N GLN A 336 0.92 2.11 20.96
CA GLN A 336 2.11 1.78 21.72
C GLN A 336 3.39 2.06 20.92
N VAL A 337 4.45 2.48 21.61
CA VAL A 337 5.81 2.71 21.08
C VAL A 337 6.84 2.04 21.99
N THR A 338 8.08 1.86 21.48
CA THR A 338 9.15 1.18 22.24
C THR A 338 9.72 2.02 23.40
N SER A 339 9.71 3.34 23.28
CA SER A 339 10.29 4.24 24.30
C SER A 339 9.72 5.66 24.19
N ILE A 340 9.92 6.47 25.24
CA ILE A 340 9.56 7.90 25.25
C ILE A 340 10.25 8.67 24.10
N SER A 341 11.49 8.30 23.76
CA SER A 341 12.26 8.94 22.70
C SER A 341 11.92 8.44 21.29
N THR A 342 11.01 7.47 21.14
CA THR A 342 10.66 6.90 19.82
C THR A 342 10.27 7.97 18.79
N PRO A 343 9.48 9.02 19.09
CA PRO A 343 9.15 10.05 18.10
C PRO A 343 10.35 10.80 17.55
N LEU A 344 11.44 10.91 18.33
CA LEU A 344 12.70 11.55 17.92
C LEU A 344 13.53 10.66 16.98
N LYS A 345 13.25 9.35 16.90
CA LYS A 345 13.94 8.42 15.98
C LYS A 345 13.46 8.54 14.54
N THR A 346 12.45 9.37 14.26
CA THR A 346 12.03 9.71 12.89
C THR A 346 13.13 10.51 12.19
N ASN A 347 13.27 10.33 10.89
CA ASN A 347 14.29 11.04 10.13
C ASN A 347 13.79 12.44 9.74
N TYR A 348 13.77 13.37 10.69
CA TYR A 348 13.24 14.74 10.53
C TYR A 348 13.79 15.47 9.31
N PHE A 349 15.11 15.33 9.03
CA PHE A 349 15.79 15.97 7.91
C PHE A 349 15.71 15.19 6.59
N ARG A 350 15.03 14.03 6.55
CA ARG A 350 14.95 13.21 5.36
C ARG A 350 14.29 13.95 4.20
N LYS A 351 14.85 13.77 2.98
CA LYS A 351 14.38 14.41 1.74
C LYS A 351 14.41 15.95 1.77
N SER A 352 15.14 16.58 2.68
CA SER A 352 15.30 18.02 2.69
C SER A 352 16.31 18.45 1.62
N ASN A 353 15.95 19.45 0.81
CA ASN A 353 16.91 20.19 0.01
C ASN A 353 17.73 21.12 0.93
N PRO A 354 18.83 21.74 0.46
CA PRO A 354 19.69 22.58 1.30
C PRO A 354 18.95 23.71 2.03
N PHE A 355 18.01 24.37 1.36
CA PHE A 355 17.21 25.44 1.97
C PHE A 355 16.26 24.88 3.06
N GLN A 356 15.55 23.80 2.76
CA GLN A 356 14.70 23.11 3.74
C GLN A 356 15.50 22.56 4.91
N TYR A 357 16.75 22.12 4.69
CA TYR A 357 17.62 21.64 5.77
C TYR A 357 17.94 22.77 6.76
N ILE A 358 18.35 23.95 6.25
CA ILE A 358 18.60 25.13 7.08
C ILE A 358 17.33 25.53 7.87
N PHE A 359 16.20 25.65 7.17
CA PHE A 359 14.92 26.02 7.79
C PHE A 359 14.50 25.01 8.86
N LYS A 360 14.58 23.72 8.58
CA LYS A 360 14.30 22.65 9.55
C LYS A 360 15.29 22.66 10.73
N SER A 361 16.55 23.03 10.51
CA SER A 361 17.53 23.14 11.60
C SER A 361 17.14 24.24 12.58
N LEU A 362 16.63 25.37 12.10
CA LEU A 362 16.12 26.46 12.95
C LEU A 362 14.88 26.03 13.75
N LEU A 363 14.02 25.19 13.16
CA LEU A 363 12.80 24.68 13.80
C LEU A 363 13.03 23.42 14.66
N TYR A 364 14.23 22.82 14.58
CA TYR A 364 14.49 21.55 15.28
C TYR A 364 14.31 21.63 16.81
N PRO A 365 14.72 22.70 17.52
CA PRO A 365 14.46 22.79 18.94
C PRO A 365 12.97 22.75 19.29
N THR A 366 12.13 23.46 18.53
CA THR A 366 10.67 23.44 18.70
C THR A 366 10.09 22.05 18.42
N TYR A 367 10.55 21.41 17.33
CA TYR A 367 10.18 20.04 17.00
C TYR A 367 10.58 19.07 18.12
N PHE A 368 11.82 19.15 18.59
CA PHE A 368 12.34 18.31 19.68
C PHE A 368 11.49 18.46 20.94
N PHE A 369 11.22 19.70 21.35
CA PHE A 369 10.38 20.00 22.51
C PHE A 369 8.97 19.42 22.33
N ALA A 370 8.31 19.69 21.23
CA ALA A 370 6.97 19.16 20.95
C ALA A 370 6.93 17.62 20.98
N GLN A 371 7.93 16.95 20.37
CA GLN A 371 8.00 15.48 20.36
C GLN A 371 8.29 14.89 21.74
N SER A 372 9.02 15.59 22.61
CA SER A 372 9.31 15.14 23.98
C SER A 372 8.05 15.00 24.85
N PHE A 373 6.98 15.74 24.53
CA PHE A 373 5.68 15.65 25.20
C PHE A 373 4.61 14.85 24.42
N SER A 374 4.99 14.25 23.29
CA SER A 374 4.07 13.48 22.45
C SER A 374 3.80 12.06 22.96
N THR A 375 4.53 11.61 23.98
CA THR A 375 4.39 10.29 24.58
C THR A 375 4.00 10.38 26.06
N TYR A 376 3.49 9.26 26.61
CA TYR A 376 3.21 9.10 28.02
C TYR A 376 3.38 7.64 28.46
N LYS A 377 3.63 7.40 29.73
CA LYS A 377 3.69 6.06 30.33
C LYS A 377 2.35 5.72 30.98
N LYS A 378 1.89 4.49 30.80
CA LYS A 378 0.74 3.92 31.47
C LYS A 378 0.91 2.40 31.58
N ASP A 379 0.66 1.81 32.73
CA ASP A 379 0.70 0.36 33.00
C ASP A 379 1.97 -0.33 32.45
N GLY A 380 3.14 0.26 32.70
CA GLY A 380 4.45 -0.25 32.27
C GLY A 380 4.76 -0.07 30.77
N SER A 381 3.80 0.40 29.96
CA SER A 381 3.95 0.64 28.53
C SER A 381 4.08 2.12 28.19
N VAL A 382 4.66 2.42 27.02
CA VAL A 382 4.77 3.78 26.48
C VAL A 382 3.83 3.94 25.30
N TYR A 383 3.08 5.03 25.30
CA TYR A 383 2.08 5.33 24.28
C TYR A 383 2.37 6.68 23.63
N TYR A 384 2.03 6.78 22.33
CA TYR A 384 2.06 8.03 21.58
C TYR A 384 0.68 8.68 21.58
N LYS A 385 0.59 9.99 21.84
CA LYS A 385 -0.66 10.74 21.83
C LYS A 385 -1.16 10.95 20.41
N MET A 386 -2.28 10.32 20.07
CA MET A 386 -2.94 10.46 18.77
C MET A 386 -4.35 11.03 18.93
N ARG A 387 -4.84 11.70 17.88
CA ARG A 387 -6.22 12.16 17.87
C ARG A 387 -7.21 11.01 17.63
N ALA A 388 -6.81 10.01 16.86
CA ALA A 388 -7.66 8.89 16.47
C ALA A 388 -7.99 7.91 17.62
N ASP A 389 -7.25 7.97 18.76
CA ASP A 389 -7.53 7.18 19.97
C ASP A 389 -8.51 7.87 20.93
N LYS A 390 -8.90 9.12 20.63
CA LYS A 390 -9.82 9.89 21.48
C LYS A 390 -11.27 9.70 21.07
N PRO A 391 -12.21 9.80 22.01
CA PRO A 391 -13.63 9.78 21.71
C PRO A 391 -14.00 10.84 20.66
N THR A 392 -14.66 10.39 19.60
CA THR A 392 -15.17 11.21 18.50
C THR A 392 -16.69 11.11 18.49
N LYS A 393 -17.38 12.22 18.28
CA LYS A 393 -18.85 12.22 18.13
C LYS A 393 -19.24 11.83 16.71
N PRO A 394 -20.39 11.16 16.53
CA PRO A 394 -20.99 10.96 15.21
C PRO A 394 -21.18 12.28 14.47
N ASN A 395 -21.12 12.23 13.14
CA ASN A 395 -21.47 13.40 12.34
C ASN A 395 -23.00 13.61 12.36
N LYS A 396 -23.43 14.88 12.30
CA LYS A 396 -24.86 15.23 12.25
C LYS A 396 -25.61 14.66 11.03
N ASP A 397 -24.88 14.33 9.98
CA ASP A 397 -25.38 13.73 8.75
C ASP A 397 -25.00 12.24 8.67
N ALA A 398 -24.83 11.58 9.82
CA ALA A 398 -24.53 10.15 9.89
C ALA A 398 -25.67 9.31 9.30
N PHE A 399 -25.29 8.35 8.46
CA PHE A 399 -26.23 7.48 7.75
C PHE A 399 -26.85 6.44 8.70
N GLN A 400 -28.18 6.34 8.70
CA GLN A 400 -28.92 5.47 9.61
C GLN A 400 -29.43 4.16 8.95
N GLY A 401 -29.43 4.09 7.62
CA GLY A 401 -29.90 2.92 6.88
C GLY A 401 -28.96 1.72 6.92
N LYS A 402 -29.23 0.72 6.11
CA LYS A 402 -28.40 -0.51 6.00
C LYS A 402 -27.14 -0.22 5.19
N ILE A 403 -25.97 -0.68 5.70
CA ILE A 403 -24.67 -0.46 5.06
C ILE A 403 -24.09 -1.80 4.63
N PHE A 404 -23.64 -1.87 3.38
CA PHE A 404 -22.84 -2.94 2.82
C PHE A 404 -21.42 -2.43 2.54
N VAL A 405 -20.40 -3.24 2.82
CA VAL A 405 -19.00 -2.87 2.53
C VAL A 405 -18.35 -3.97 1.69
N LEU A 406 -17.86 -3.59 0.52
CA LEU A 406 -17.13 -4.51 -0.38
C LEU A 406 -15.64 -4.47 -0.03
N ILE A 407 -15.08 -5.65 0.25
CA ILE A 407 -13.68 -5.86 0.67
C ILE A 407 -13.02 -6.96 -0.14
N ASN A 408 -11.68 -6.91 -0.25
CA ASN A 408 -10.88 -7.99 -0.82
C ASN A 408 -9.47 -8.01 -0.24
N GLY A 409 -8.60 -8.91 -0.71
CA GLY A 409 -7.20 -8.99 -0.30
C GLY A 409 -6.39 -7.70 -0.50
N GLY A 410 -6.85 -6.78 -1.34
CA GLY A 410 -6.28 -5.43 -1.50
C GLY A 410 -6.77 -4.42 -0.44
N SER A 411 -7.75 -4.76 0.40
CA SER A 411 -8.18 -3.90 1.53
C SER A 411 -7.17 -4.05 2.68
N PHE A 412 -6.22 -3.11 2.79
CA PHE A 412 -5.06 -3.26 3.67
C PHE A 412 -4.86 -2.05 4.61
N SER A 413 -4.16 -2.23 5.73
CA SER A 413 -3.79 -1.16 6.66
C SER A 413 -5.02 -0.41 7.21
N ALA A 414 -5.16 0.89 6.95
CA ALA A 414 -6.31 1.69 7.40
C ALA A 414 -7.66 1.10 6.95
N SER A 415 -7.71 0.45 5.77
CA SER A 415 -8.91 -0.25 5.28
C SER A 415 -9.28 -1.42 6.19
N SER A 416 -8.30 -2.22 6.63
CA SER A 416 -8.55 -3.32 7.57
C SER A 416 -8.97 -2.80 8.96
N ILE A 417 -8.37 -1.70 9.43
CA ILE A 417 -8.70 -1.09 10.73
C ILE A 417 -10.17 -0.64 10.77
N ILE A 418 -10.61 0.13 9.76
CA ILE A 418 -12.02 0.59 9.72
C ILE A 418 -12.98 -0.58 9.55
N THR A 419 -12.64 -1.55 8.69
CA THR A 419 -13.46 -2.75 8.46
C THR A 419 -13.61 -3.58 9.74
N ALA A 420 -12.52 -3.80 10.48
CA ALA A 420 -12.54 -4.52 11.76
C ALA A 420 -13.46 -3.82 12.78
N LYS A 421 -13.39 -2.50 12.86
CA LYS A 421 -14.25 -1.72 13.76
C LYS A 421 -15.72 -1.78 13.34
N LEU A 422 -16.03 -1.60 12.05
CA LEU A 422 -17.40 -1.67 11.52
C LEU A 422 -18.03 -3.06 11.73
N LYS A 423 -17.26 -4.14 11.52
CA LYS A 423 -17.72 -5.51 11.78
C LYS A 423 -17.98 -5.75 13.26
N HIS A 424 -17.04 -5.36 14.13
CA HIS A 424 -17.19 -5.51 15.58
C HIS A 424 -18.45 -4.82 16.10
N ASP A 425 -18.74 -3.61 15.62
CA ASP A 425 -19.88 -2.82 16.03
C ASP A 425 -21.18 -3.27 15.34
N LYS A 426 -21.14 -4.34 14.54
CA LYS A 426 -22.29 -4.90 13.80
C LYS A 426 -23.05 -3.86 12.97
N ARG A 427 -22.31 -2.88 12.45
CA ARG A 427 -22.90 -1.73 11.74
C ARG A 427 -23.08 -1.99 10.25
N VAL A 428 -22.39 -3.00 9.71
CA VAL A 428 -22.33 -3.29 8.28
C VAL A 428 -22.51 -4.79 8.00
N VAL A 429 -22.83 -5.11 6.74
CA VAL A 429 -22.63 -6.44 6.16
C VAL A 429 -21.38 -6.37 5.27
N LEU A 430 -20.41 -7.23 5.50
CA LEU A 430 -19.16 -7.30 4.72
C LEU A 430 -19.29 -8.35 3.62
N ILE A 431 -19.00 -7.96 2.38
CA ILE A 431 -19.08 -8.85 1.21
C ILE A 431 -17.73 -8.90 0.50
N GLY A 432 -17.33 -10.06 0.05
CA GLY A 432 -16.15 -10.27 -0.80
C GLY A 432 -15.15 -11.24 -0.23
N GLU A 433 -13.89 -10.84 -0.08
CA GLU A 433 -12.78 -11.67 0.40
C GLU A 433 -12.20 -11.15 1.70
N GLU A 434 -11.46 -12.00 2.41
CA GLU A 434 -10.68 -11.60 3.60
C GLU A 434 -9.78 -10.40 3.29
N THR A 435 -9.78 -9.36 4.15
CA THR A 435 -8.89 -8.19 3.98
C THR A 435 -7.42 -8.59 4.04
N GLY A 436 -6.56 -7.87 3.31
CA GLY A 436 -5.12 -8.14 3.26
C GLY A 436 -4.35 -7.72 4.50
N GLY A 437 -4.87 -6.77 5.28
CA GLY A 437 -4.29 -6.38 6.57
C GLY A 437 -4.96 -7.12 7.72
N ALA A 438 -4.21 -7.32 8.82
CA ALA A 438 -4.73 -8.02 10.00
C ALA A 438 -5.87 -7.26 10.69
N ASN A 439 -6.79 -8.02 11.26
CA ASN A 439 -7.92 -7.49 12.02
C ASN A 439 -7.53 -6.96 13.41
N ASP A 440 -6.37 -7.36 13.91
CA ASP A 440 -5.88 -7.06 15.25
C ASP A 440 -4.88 -5.89 15.28
N GLY A 441 -4.52 -5.34 14.13
CA GLY A 441 -3.70 -4.13 14.00
C GLY A 441 -2.45 -4.33 13.15
N THR A 442 -1.61 -3.30 13.14
CA THR A 442 -0.39 -3.24 12.33
C THR A 442 0.63 -2.29 12.95
N VAL A 443 1.91 -2.41 12.54
CA VAL A 443 2.96 -1.49 12.98
C VAL A 443 3.25 -0.48 11.88
N ALA A 444 2.75 0.77 12.06
CA ALA A 444 2.79 1.80 11.02
C ALA A 444 2.89 3.22 11.62
N GLY A 445 2.18 4.18 11.04
CA GLY A 445 2.05 5.57 11.49
C GLY A 445 3.24 6.43 11.05
N PHE A 446 4.31 6.49 11.81
CA PHE A 446 5.57 7.11 11.39
C PHE A 446 6.72 6.12 11.39
N TYR A 447 7.78 6.44 10.64
CA TYR A 447 8.86 5.50 10.32
C TYR A 447 10.22 6.06 10.67
N SER A 448 11.12 5.18 11.12
CA SER A 448 12.55 5.39 11.10
C SER A 448 13.16 4.70 9.88
N TYR A 449 13.92 5.44 9.09
CA TYR A 449 14.55 4.91 7.88
C TYR A 449 16.02 4.62 8.17
N GLN A 450 16.33 3.36 8.40
CA GLN A 450 17.67 2.90 8.69
C GLN A 450 18.38 2.55 7.38
N LYS A 451 19.57 3.12 7.18
CA LYS A 451 20.40 2.83 6.01
C LYS A 451 21.48 1.83 6.41
N LEU A 452 21.47 0.65 5.78
CA LEU A 452 22.47 -0.39 6.08
C LEU A 452 23.88 0.11 5.80
N PRO A 453 24.87 -0.21 6.66
CA PRO A 453 26.21 0.37 6.61
C PRO A 453 26.96 0.19 5.29
N HIS A 454 26.84 -0.98 4.66
CA HIS A 454 27.62 -1.34 3.47
C HIS A 454 26.77 -1.33 2.20
N SER A 455 25.69 -2.08 2.13
CA SER A 455 24.80 -2.14 0.96
C SER A 455 24.06 -0.84 0.68
N LYS A 456 23.97 0.05 1.67
CA LYS A 456 23.18 1.28 1.60
C LYS A 456 21.69 1.05 1.28
N ILE A 457 21.20 -0.17 1.50
CA ILE A 457 19.77 -0.48 1.42
C ILE A 457 19.03 0.22 2.57
N ASN A 458 17.85 0.76 2.30
CA ASN A 458 17.05 1.39 3.35
C ASN A 458 16.06 0.38 3.93
N LEU A 459 16.02 0.30 5.26
CA LEU A 459 15.06 -0.44 6.06
C LEU A 459 14.15 0.56 6.77
N PRO A 460 12.96 0.85 6.25
CA PRO A 460 11.94 1.62 6.98
C PRO A 460 11.33 0.73 8.07
N ILE A 461 11.38 1.19 9.31
CA ILE A 461 10.80 0.51 10.48
C ILE A 461 9.64 1.37 10.98
N GLY A 462 8.43 0.80 11.02
CA GLY A 462 7.27 1.41 11.65
C GLY A 462 7.48 1.54 13.16
N LEU A 463 7.05 2.66 13.73
CA LEU A 463 7.34 2.99 15.13
C LEU A 463 6.10 2.97 16.03
N LEU A 464 4.90 2.88 15.48
CA LEU A 464 3.64 2.82 16.22
C LEU A 464 2.95 1.47 16.02
N LEU A 465 2.56 0.85 17.11
CA LEU A 465 1.60 -0.25 17.10
C LEU A 465 0.18 0.35 17.11
N VAL A 466 -0.52 0.24 15.99
CA VAL A 466 -1.88 0.74 15.79
C VAL A 466 -2.86 -0.43 15.81
N LYS A 467 -3.78 -0.44 16.78
CA LYS A 467 -4.80 -1.48 16.94
C LYS A 467 -6.19 -0.87 16.84
N PRO A 468 -7.15 -1.49 16.11
CA PRO A 468 -8.54 -1.03 16.16
C PRO A 468 -9.09 -1.16 17.58
N ASN A 469 -10.03 -0.28 17.94
CA ASN A 469 -10.67 -0.34 19.26
C ASN A 469 -11.82 -1.35 19.25
N ILE A 470 -11.46 -2.61 19.30
CA ILE A 470 -12.37 -3.77 19.33
C ILE A 470 -11.97 -4.73 20.44
N GLN A 471 -12.87 -5.64 20.81
CA GLN A 471 -12.51 -6.80 21.60
C GLN A 471 -11.61 -7.70 20.73
N PHE A 472 -10.50 -8.13 21.29
CA PHE A 472 -9.45 -8.81 20.56
C PHE A 472 -9.80 -10.27 20.30
N SER A 473 -9.72 -10.74 19.07
CA SER A 473 -9.98 -12.15 18.67
C SER A 473 -8.73 -12.96 18.38
N ASN A 474 -7.53 -12.39 18.46
CA ASN A 474 -6.21 -13.02 18.25
C ASN A 474 -6.15 -14.00 17.06
N THR A 475 -6.84 -13.71 15.99
CA THR A 475 -6.90 -14.62 14.82
C THR A 475 -5.63 -14.57 13.99
N LYS A 476 -4.83 -13.50 14.13
CA LYS A 476 -3.63 -13.24 13.32
C LYS A 476 -3.91 -13.25 11.81
N ARG A 477 -5.15 -12.96 11.42
CA ARG A 477 -5.66 -12.95 10.05
C ARG A 477 -6.31 -11.61 9.72
N GLY A 478 -6.73 -11.44 8.46
CA GLY A 478 -7.54 -10.31 8.02
C GLY A 478 -8.97 -10.35 8.58
N VAL A 479 -9.76 -9.37 8.20
CA VAL A 479 -11.19 -9.34 8.51
C VAL A 479 -11.91 -10.26 7.51
N ILE A 480 -12.53 -11.31 8.03
CA ILE A 480 -13.32 -12.26 7.22
C ILE A 480 -14.64 -11.59 6.84
N PRO A 481 -15.07 -11.62 5.57
CA PRO A 481 -16.39 -11.11 5.18
C PRO A 481 -17.53 -11.93 5.81
N ASP A 482 -18.73 -11.36 5.86
CA ASP A 482 -19.94 -12.07 6.28
C ASP A 482 -20.47 -12.92 5.12
N ILE A 483 -20.34 -12.42 3.90
CA ILE A 483 -20.69 -13.11 2.65
C ILE A 483 -19.43 -13.23 1.80
N ALA A 484 -18.91 -14.45 1.65
CA ALA A 484 -17.70 -14.72 0.88
C ALA A 484 -18.03 -14.88 -0.61
N ILE A 485 -17.52 -13.97 -1.43
CA ILE A 485 -17.68 -13.99 -2.89
C ILE A 485 -16.34 -13.61 -3.52
N THR A 486 -15.76 -14.51 -4.32
CA THR A 486 -14.50 -14.30 -5.06
C THR A 486 -14.81 -14.19 -6.55
N GLU A 487 -14.22 -13.19 -7.21
CA GLU A 487 -14.31 -13.03 -8.67
C GLU A 487 -13.63 -14.19 -9.40
N SER A 488 -14.30 -14.79 -10.38
CA SER A 488 -13.70 -15.74 -11.32
C SER A 488 -12.80 -15.02 -12.34
N MET A 489 -11.93 -15.74 -13.05
CA MET A 489 -11.19 -15.15 -14.17
C MET A 489 -12.12 -14.66 -15.27
N GLN A 490 -13.24 -15.34 -15.49
CA GLN A 490 -14.24 -14.92 -16.48
C GLN A 490 -14.91 -13.60 -16.07
N ASP A 491 -15.25 -13.43 -14.78
CA ASP A 491 -15.82 -12.17 -14.29
C ASP A 491 -14.84 -10.99 -14.50
N ILE A 492 -13.56 -11.21 -14.23
CA ILE A 492 -12.51 -10.19 -14.42
C ILE A 492 -12.36 -9.81 -15.89
N ILE A 493 -12.36 -10.80 -16.80
CA ILE A 493 -12.24 -10.57 -18.25
C ILE A 493 -13.47 -9.85 -18.80
N GLU A 494 -14.66 -10.22 -18.32
CA GLU A 494 -15.93 -9.64 -18.76
C GLU A 494 -16.32 -8.37 -18.00
N ASN A 495 -15.48 -7.90 -17.04
CA ASN A 495 -15.76 -6.77 -16.15
C ASN A 495 -17.08 -6.92 -15.39
N LYS A 496 -17.43 -8.14 -15.00
CA LYS A 496 -18.56 -8.42 -14.10
C LYS A 496 -18.15 -8.18 -12.66
N ASP A 497 -19.11 -7.78 -11.84
CA ASP A 497 -18.89 -7.53 -10.40
C ASP A 497 -19.86 -8.38 -9.56
N PRO A 498 -19.58 -9.69 -9.36
CA PRO A 498 -20.49 -10.58 -8.65
C PRO A 498 -20.75 -10.18 -7.20
N GLN A 499 -19.82 -9.44 -6.58
CA GLN A 499 -19.98 -8.93 -5.22
C GLN A 499 -21.02 -7.79 -5.18
N LEU A 500 -20.91 -6.83 -6.10
CA LEU A 500 -21.87 -5.73 -6.21
C LEU A 500 -23.24 -6.24 -6.66
N ASP A 501 -23.28 -7.18 -7.61
CA ASP A 501 -24.51 -7.79 -8.12
C ASP A 501 -25.26 -8.51 -6.99
N TRP A 502 -24.53 -9.24 -6.12
CA TRP A 502 -25.13 -9.88 -4.96
C TRP A 502 -25.80 -8.85 -4.03
N VAL A 503 -25.12 -7.72 -3.74
CA VAL A 503 -25.68 -6.67 -2.88
C VAL A 503 -26.94 -6.05 -3.49
N ILE A 504 -26.94 -5.80 -4.80
CA ILE A 504 -28.10 -5.24 -5.50
C ILE A 504 -29.29 -6.22 -5.41
N ASN A 505 -29.06 -7.50 -5.70
CA ASN A 505 -30.10 -8.54 -5.62
C ASN A 505 -30.68 -8.68 -4.21
N GLU A 506 -29.83 -8.62 -3.17
CA GLU A 506 -30.27 -8.64 -1.77
C GLU A 506 -31.17 -7.44 -1.44
N ILE A 507 -30.77 -6.23 -1.85
CA ILE A 507 -31.55 -5.00 -1.65
C ILE A 507 -32.90 -5.08 -2.38
N GLU A 508 -32.91 -5.57 -3.61
CA GLU A 508 -34.14 -5.72 -4.38
C GLU A 508 -35.10 -6.75 -3.73
N GLY A 509 -34.55 -7.85 -3.21
CA GLY A 509 -35.30 -8.83 -2.44
C GLY A 509 -35.95 -8.20 -1.20
N GLU A 510 -35.22 -7.43 -0.43
CA GLU A 510 -35.75 -6.71 0.74
C GLU A 510 -36.82 -5.67 0.38
N LYS A 511 -36.66 -4.95 -0.74
CA LYS A 511 -37.65 -3.99 -1.23
C LYS A 511 -38.96 -4.72 -1.59
N LYS A 512 -38.90 -5.86 -2.30
CA LYS A 512 -40.04 -6.68 -2.66
C LYS A 512 -40.77 -7.24 -1.43
N ALA A 513 -40.03 -7.77 -0.46
CA ALA A 513 -40.58 -8.29 0.78
C ALA A 513 -41.33 -7.22 1.62
N LYS A 514 -40.86 -5.97 1.58
CA LYS A 514 -41.55 -4.84 2.23
C LYS A 514 -42.83 -4.42 1.49
N GLN A 515 -42.88 -4.54 0.16
CA GLN A 515 -44.05 -4.23 -0.64
C GLN A 515 -45.13 -5.31 -0.54
N PHE A 516 -44.73 -6.57 -0.37
CA PHE A 516 -45.61 -7.72 -0.28
C PHE A 516 -45.29 -8.53 0.99
N PRO A 517 -45.66 -8.05 2.19
CA PRO A 517 -45.43 -8.80 3.42
C PRO A 517 -46.11 -10.16 3.33
N PRO A 518 -45.51 -11.25 3.82
CA PRO A 518 -46.11 -12.57 3.82
C PRO A 518 -47.45 -12.48 4.53
N THR A 519 -48.50 -12.98 3.87
CA THR A 519 -49.85 -13.03 4.46
C THR A 519 -49.84 -14.05 5.60
N SER A 520 -50.55 -13.76 6.69
CA SER A 520 -50.64 -14.59 7.90
C SER A 520 -51.15 -16.04 7.66
N LYS A 521 -51.25 -16.49 6.42
CA LYS A 521 -51.58 -17.86 6.02
C LYS A 521 -50.37 -18.73 5.69
N ASP A 522 -49.17 -18.16 5.65
CA ASP A 522 -47.92 -18.87 5.29
C ASP A 522 -47.03 -19.12 6.52
N LEU A 523 -47.50 -18.85 7.72
CA LEU A 523 -46.98 -19.21 9.03
C LEU A 523 -47.85 -20.29 9.64
#